data_9e8d7c8adb1f9d91ac66a8e1f62228d2
#
_entry.id   9e8d7c8adb1f9d91ac66a8e1f62228d2
#
_cell.length_a   1.000
_cell.length_b   1.000
_cell.length_c   1.000
_cell.angle_alpha   90.00
_cell.angle_beta   90.00
_cell.angle_gamma   90.00
#
_symmetry.space_group_name_H-M   'P 1'
#
loop_
_entity.id
_entity.type
_entity.pdbx_description
1 polymer ?
#
loop_
_entity_poly.entity_id
_entity_poly.type
_entity_poly.pdbx_seq_one_letter_code
_entity_poly.pdbx_strand_id
1 'polypeptide(L)'
;MASLKAWVKAGRPRTLPLAITCVLIGAAISLSPSDISLDQLPDARFYTVLGLTLLTVIYLQVLANFANDYGDFKKGTDGPERSDRAMASGEISEKEMKRALVVTSTKAFVVGCATVLFALDFDLAKSAITLFLITLGCSSIY
;
A
#
# COMPACT_ATOMS: atom_id res chain seq x y z
N MET A 1 10.60 8.36 -21.16
CA MET A 1 9.63 8.33 -20.06
C MET A 1 8.62 7.25 -20.32
N ALA A 2 8.41 6.37 -19.36
CA ALA A 2 7.43 5.31 -19.46
C ALA A 2 6.00 5.85 -19.60
N SER A 3 5.17 5.16 -20.38
CA SER A 3 3.78 5.55 -20.62
C SER A 3 2.91 5.33 -19.38
N LEU A 4 1.79 6.06 -19.24
CA LEU A 4 0.82 5.81 -18.16
C LEU A 4 0.33 4.37 -18.17
N LYS A 5 0.14 3.78 -19.35
CA LYS A 5 -0.27 2.38 -19.53
C LYS A 5 0.75 1.40 -18.92
N ALA A 6 2.05 1.66 -19.09
CA ALA A 6 3.11 0.87 -18.48
C ALA A 6 3.07 0.93 -16.94
N TRP A 7 2.84 2.11 -16.37
CA TRP A 7 2.72 2.28 -14.92
C TRP A 7 1.47 1.60 -14.33
N VAL A 8 0.33 1.69 -15.03
CA VAL A 8 -0.89 0.96 -14.63
C VAL A 8 -0.65 -0.55 -14.68
N LYS A 9 0.04 -1.04 -15.72
CA LYS A 9 0.42 -2.44 -15.86
C LYS A 9 1.32 -2.91 -14.70
N ALA A 10 2.36 -2.14 -14.36
CA ALA A 10 3.27 -2.44 -13.25
C ALA A 10 2.56 -2.38 -11.88
N GLY A 11 1.63 -1.45 -11.69
CA GLY A 11 0.84 -1.30 -10.46
C GLY A 11 -0.18 -2.41 -10.23
N ARG A 12 -0.50 -3.23 -11.24
CA ARG A 12 -1.41 -4.39 -11.17
C ARG A 12 -2.72 -4.08 -10.46
N PRO A 13 -3.59 -3.20 -11.00
CA PRO A 13 -4.83 -2.78 -10.33
C PRO A 13 -5.76 -3.96 -9.98
N ARG A 14 -5.65 -5.08 -10.66
CA ARG A 14 -6.39 -6.32 -10.34
C ARG A 14 -6.12 -6.89 -8.94
N THR A 15 -5.01 -6.49 -8.29
CA THR A 15 -4.68 -6.93 -6.93
C THR A 15 -5.21 -5.99 -5.84
N LEU A 16 -5.62 -4.77 -6.19
CA LEU A 16 -6.12 -3.76 -5.25
C LEU A 16 -7.43 -4.16 -4.56
N PRO A 17 -8.41 -4.81 -5.22
CA PRO A 17 -9.66 -5.18 -4.58
C PRO A 17 -9.47 -6.01 -3.32
N LEU A 18 -8.47 -6.92 -3.29
CA LEU A 18 -8.18 -7.73 -2.12
C LEU A 18 -7.79 -6.85 -0.91
N ALA A 19 -6.85 -5.93 -1.09
CA ALA A 19 -6.39 -5.03 -0.04
C ALA A 19 -7.53 -4.10 0.45
N ILE A 20 -8.31 -3.55 -0.47
CA ILE A 20 -9.46 -2.70 -0.15
C ILE A 20 -10.52 -3.49 0.64
N THR A 21 -10.85 -4.70 0.21
CA THR A 21 -11.85 -5.55 0.88
C THR A 21 -11.43 -5.88 2.31
N CYS A 22 -10.15 -6.19 2.57
CA CYS A 22 -9.66 -6.45 3.92
C CYS A 22 -9.88 -5.25 4.86
N VAL A 23 -9.62 -4.02 4.39
CA VAL A 23 -9.86 -2.80 5.17
C VAL A 23 -11.36 -2.59 5.41
N LEU A 24 -12.19 -2.76 4.38
CA LEU A 24 -13.65 -2.57 4.52
C LEU A 24 -14.27 -3.60 5.46
N ILE A 25 -13.83 -4.85 5.43
CA ILE A 25 -14.27 -5.88 6.38
C ILE A 25 -13.87 -5.50 7.80
N GLY A 26 -12.61 -5.07 8.02
CA GLY A 26 -12.15 -4.61 9.33
C GLY A 26 -12.96 -3.43 9.85
N ALA A 27 -13.26 -2.46 9.00
CA ALA A 27 -14.13 -1.33 9.33
C ALA A 27 -15.57 -1.78 9.66
N ALA A 28 -16.13 -2.71 8.89
CA ALA A 28 -17.47 -3.25 9.15
C ALA A 28 -17.55 -4.01 10.49
N ILE A 29 -16.52 -4.77 10.84
CA ILE A 29 -16.43 -5.48 12.12
C ILE A 29 -16.34 -4.48 13.28
N SER A 30 -15.59 -3.38 13.12
CA SER A 30 -15.47 -2.34 14.15
C SER A 30 -16.78 -1.59 14.42
N LEU A 31 -17.73 -1.66 13.49
CA LEU A 31 -19.09 -1.11 13.59
C LEU A 31 -20.13 -2.18 14.00
N SER A 32 -19.69 -3.31 14.58
CA SER A 32 -20.60 -4.46 14.87
C SER A 32 -21.77 -4.08 15.79
N PRO A 33 -22.99 -4.61 15.51
CA PRO A 33 -24.26 -4.13 16.08
C PRO A 33 -24.48 -4.34 17.58
N SER A 34 -23.58 -5.00 18.30
CA SER A 34 -23.77 -5.25 19.74
C SER A 34 -23.90 -3.98 20.57
N ASP A 35 -23.40 -2.83 20.04
CA ASP A 35 -23.33 -1.57 20.79
C ASP A 35 -23.78 -0.34 19.97
N ILE A 36 -24.30 -0.52 18.75
CA ILE A 36 -24.74 0.60 17.91
C ILE A 36 -26.24 0.84 18.11
N SER A 37 -26.60 1.83 18.92
CA SER A 37 -27.88 2.50 18.77
C SER A 37 -27.86 3.33 17.47
N LEU A 38 -29.01 3.46 16.79
CA LEU A 38 -29.14 4.25 15.56
C LEU A 38 -28.68 5.72 15.71
N ASP A 39 -28.51 6.20 16.93
CA ASP A 39 -28.02 7.53 17.26
C ASP A 39 -26.48 7.65 17.26
N GLN A 40 -25.76 6.54 17.07
CA GLN A 40 -24.28 6.49 17.06
C GLN A 40 -23.74 6.20 15.68
N LEU A 41 -24.06 7.05 14.70
CA LEU A 41 -23.39 7.01 13.41
C LEU A 41 -21.90 7.28 13.56
N PRO A 42 -21.03 6.63 12.76
CA PRO A 42 -19.61 6.88 12.76
C PRO A 42 -19.32 8.38 12.59
N ASP A 43 -18.41 8.89 13.39
CA ASP A 43 -18.02 10.30 13.36
C ASP A 43 -17.07 10.61 12.19
N ALA A 44 -16.76 11.89 12.00
CA ALA A 44 -15.83 12.34 10.96
C ALA A 44 -14.42 11.74 11.13
N ARG A 45 -14.01 11.43 12.38
CA ARG A 45 -12.74 10.79 12.69
C ARG A 45 -12.68 9.37 12.10
N PHE A 46 -13.74 8.59 12.28
CA PHE A 46 -13.83 7.24 11.70
C PHE A 46 -13.62 7.27 10.18
N TYR A 47 -14.35 8.13 9.46
CA TYR A 47 -14.23 8.22 8.00
C TYR A 47 -12.86 8.72 7.56
N THR A 48 -12.24 9.62 8.33
CA THR A 48 -10.88 10.10 8.06
C THR A 48 -9.87 8.96 8.21
N VAL A 49 -9.93 8.21 9.30
CA VAL A 49 -9.05 7.05 9.55
C VAL A 49 -9.28 5.98 8.48
N LEU A 50 -10.53 5.67 8.14
CA LEU A 50 -10.86 4.72 7.08
C LEU A 50 -10.25 5.14 5.74
N GLY A 51 -10.42 6.40 5.35
CA GLY A 51 -9.86 6.95 4.11
C GLY A 51 -8.33 6.90 4.08
N LEU A 52 -7.67 7.29 5.16
CA LEU A 52 -6.21 7.22 5.30
C LEU A 52 -5.71 5.77 5.28
N THR A 53 -6.42 4.84 5.93
CA THR A 53 -6.09 3.40 5.92
C THR A 53 -6.20 2.84 4.50
N LEU A 54 -7.28 3.13 3.78
CA LEU A 54 -7.46 2.72 2.39
C LEU A 54 -6.33 3.25 1.50
N LEU A 55 -5.96 4.52 1.65
CA LEU A 55 -4.88 5.12 0.88
C LEU A 55 -3.53 4.47 1.21
N THR A 56 -3.27 4.18 2.49
CA THR A 56 -2.05 3.50 2.95
C THR A 56 -1.92 2.13 2.29
N VAL A 57 -2.97 1.29 2.36
CA VAL A 57 -2.90 -0.07 1.79
C VAL A 57 -2.81 -0.06 0.27
N ILE A 58 -3.40 0.92 -0.42
CA ILE A 58 -3.23 1.09 -1.86
C ILE A 58 -1.76 1.38 -2.20
N TYR A 59 -1.11 2.32 -1.49
CA TYR A 59 0.31 2.59 -1.72
C TYR A 59 1.19 1.38 -1.41
N LEU A 60 0.94 0.65 -0.31
CA LEU A 60 1.69 -0.56 0.04
C LEU A 60 1.51 -1.66 -1.01
N GLN A 61 0.29 -1.86 -1.52
CA GLN A 61 0.02 -2.85 -2.56
C GLN A 61 0.72 -2.51 -3.88
N VAL A 62 0.68 -1.24 -4.30
CA VAL A 62 1.40 -0.77 -5.49
C VAL A 62 2.91 -0.89 -5.30
N LEU A 63 3.43 -0.53 -4.11
CA LEU A 63 4.84 -0.67 -3.77
C LEU A 63 5.29 -2.13 -3.85
N ALA A 64 4.52 -3.07 -3.30
CA ALA A 64 4.80 -4.51 -3.39
C ALA A 64 4.83 -5.00 -4.84
N ASN A 65 3.91 -4.54 -5.68
CA ASN A 65 3.89 -4.89 -7.10
C ASN A 65 5.13 -4.36 -7.84
N PHE A 66 5.55 -3.11 -7.57
CA PHE A 66 6.77 -2.52 -8.15
C PHE A 66 8.03 -3.25 -7.65
N ALA A 67 8.10 -3.57 -6.35
CA ALA A 67 9.22 -4.30 -5.78
C ALA A 67 9.36 -5.71 -6.38
N ASN A 68 8.25 -6.41 -6.56
CA ASN A 68 8.24 -7.72 -7.22
C ASN A 68 8.71 -7.63 -8.69
N ASP A 69 8.20 -6.64 -9.45
CA ASP A 69 8.59 -6.46 -10.86
C ASP A 69 10.09 -6.12 -10.97
N TYR A 70 10.58 -5.25 -10.08
CA TYR A 70 12.00 -4.90 -10.00
C TYR A 70 12.89 -6.08 -9.58
N GLY A 71 12.46 -6.83 -8.55
CA GLY A 71 13.19 -7.99 -8.03
C GLY A 71 13.35 -9.11 -9.06
N ASP A 72 12.26 -9.43 -9.75
CA ASP A 72 12.25 -10.45 -10.80
C ASP A 72 13.13 -10.03 -11.99
N PHE A 73 13.06 -8.77 -12.41
CA PHE A 73 13.95 -8.21 -13.44
C PHE A 73 15.44 -8.35 -13.04
N LYS A 74 15.79 -8.02 -11.78
CA LYS A 74 17.17 -8.12 -11.29
C LYS A 74 17.69 -9.55 -11.20
N LYS A 75 16.84 -10.49 -10.83
CA LYS A 75 17.18 -11.92 -10.72
C LYS A 75 17.19 -12.63 -12.09
N GLY A 76 16.73 -11.96 -13.14
CA GLY A 76 16.61 -12.57 -14.47
C GLY A 76 15.61 -13.72 -14.52
N THR A 77 14.65 -13.74 -13.59
CA THR A 77 13.59 -14.78 -13.51
C THR A 77 12.45 -14.53 -14.50
N ASP A 78 12.47 -13.38 -15.19
CA ASP A 78 11.51 -13.03 -16.21
C ASP A 78 11.91 -13.68 -17.55
N GLY A 79 11.50 -14.93 -17.73
CA GLY A 79 11.64 -15.63 -19.01
C GLY A 79 10.68 -15.11 -20.09
N PRO A 80 10.75 -15.67 -21.33
CA PRO A 80 9.89 -15.27 -22.45
C PRO A 80 8.39 -15.32 -22.14
N GLU A 81 7.99 -16.17 -21.20
CA GLU A 81 6.61 -16.35 -20.74
C GLU A 81 6.08 -15.17 -19.91
N ARG A 82 6.97 -14.30 -19.42
CA ARG A 82 6.64 -13.14 -18.58
C ARG A 82 6.91 -11.79 -19.26
N SER A 83 6.95 -11.79 -20.58
CA SER A 83 7.11 -10.58 -21.40
C SER A 83 5.97 -9.56 -21.23
N ASP A 84 4.90 -9.95 -20.53
CA ASP A 84 3.79 -9.08 -20.14
C ASP A 84 4.16 -8.10 -19.00
N ARG A 85 5.31 -8.28 -18.33
CA ARG A 85 5.75 -7.36 -17.27
C ARG A 85 6.40 -6.10 -17.82
N ALA A 86 6.15 -4.96 -17.18
CA ALA A 86 6.57 -3.65 -17.66
C ALA A 86 8.10 -3.48 -17.71
N MET A 87 8.84 -4.08 -16.77
CA MET A 87 10.30 -4.04 -16.78
C MET A 87 10.88 -5.07 -17.77
N ALA A 88 10.35 -6.29 -17.82
CA ALA A 88 10.82 -7.32 -18.74
C ALA A 88 10.60 -6.92 -20.21
N SER A 89 9.50 -6.22 -20.51
CA SER A 89 9.23 -5.67 -21.86
C SER A 89 10.03 -4.41 -22.20
N GLY A 90 10.79 -3.85 -21.24
CA GLY A 90 11.53 -2.59 -21.42
C GLY A 90 10.66 -1.33 -21.45
N GLU A 91 9.35 -1.43 -21.13
CA GLU A 91 8.44 -0.28 -21.09
C GLU A 91 8.79 0.70 -19.95
N ILE A 92 9.39 0.20 -18.86
CA ILE A 92 9.88 0.99 -17.74
C ILE A 92 11.37 0.68 -17.54
N SER A 93 12.20 1.71 -17.51
CA SER A 93 13.63 1.57 -17.27
C SER A 93 13.92 1.30 -15.77
N GLU A 94 15.09 0.69 -15.50
CA GLU A 94 15.53 0.43 -14.12
C GLU A 94 15.59 1.71 -13.27
N LYS A 95 16.07 2.82 -13.85
CA LYS A 95 16.17 4.11 -13.17
C LYS A 95 14.79 4.67 -12.81
N GLU A 96 13.82 4.55 -13.72
CA GLU A 96 12.45 5.00 -13.48
C GLU A 96 11.78 4.15 -12.39
N MET A 97 11.97 2.82 -12.42
CA MET A 97 11.40 1.92 -11.41
C MET A 97 12.00 2.18 -10.02
N LYS A 98 13.32 2.35 -9.90
CA LYS A 98 13.96 2.73 -8.62
C LYS A 98 13.39 4.02 -8.06
N ARG A 99 13.21 5.04 -8.90
CA ARG A 99 12.58 6.30 -8.49
C ARG A 99 11.14 6.11 -8.04
N ALA A 100 10.37 5.30 -8.76
CA ALA A 100 8.98 5.00 -8.40
C ALA A 100 8.89 4.26 -7.06
N LEU A 101 9.80 3.30 -6.79
CA LEU A 101 9.89 2.60 -5.51
C LEU A 101 10.13 3.60 -4.35
N VAL A 102 11.12 4.49 -4.48
CA VAL A 102 11.40 5.50 -3.45
C VAL A 102 10.21 6.43 -3.24
N VAL A 103 9.62 6.95 -4.30
CA VAL A 103 8.47 7.87 -4.20
C VAL A 103 7.25 7.19 -3.58
N THR A 104 6.95 5.95 -3.99
CA THR A 104 5.79 5.21 -3.48
C THR A 104 5.99 4.79 -2.03
N SER A 105 7.20 4.35 -1.63
CA SER A 105 7.51 4.03 -0.23
C SER A 105 7.42 5.25 0.67
N THR A 106 7.93 6.40 0.23
CA THR A 106 7.80 7.66 0.99
C THR A 106 6.33 8.05 1.18
N LYS A 107 5.51 7.94 0.13
CA LYS A 107 4.06 8.23 0.23
C LYS A 107 3.36 7.26 1.18
N ALA A 108 3.63 5.95 1.06
CA ALA A 108 3.09 4.94 1.96
C ALA A 108 3.45 5.22 3.42
N PHE A 109 4.71 5.58 3.67
CA PHE A 109 5.21 5.94 5.00
C PHE A 109 4.50 7.17 5.58
N VAL A 110 4.46 8.27 4.83
CA VAL A 110 3.84 9.53 5.29
C VAL A 110 2.36 9.33 5.59
N VAL A 111 1.62 8.69 4.68
CA VAL A 111 0.19 8.44 4.87
C VAL A 111 -0.05 7.42 6.00
N GLY A 112 0.78 6.38 6.11
CA GLY A 112 0.70 5.41 7.20
C GLY A 112 0.94 6.05 8.57
N CYS A 113 1.94 6.93 8.71
CA CYS A 113 2.15 7.70 9.94
C CYS A 113 0.97 8.61 10.25
N ALA A 114 0.41 9.30 9.25
CA ALA A 114 -0.78 10.12 9.45
C ALA A 114 -1.96 9.26 9.92
N THR A 115 -2.17 8.07 9.33
CA THR A 115 -3.21 7.13 9.76
C THR A 115 -3.09 6.80 11.24
N VAL A 116 -1.88 6.43 11.69
CA VAL A 116 -1.62 6.07 13.09
C VAL A 116 -1.85 7.26 14.03
N LEU A 117 -1.37 8.44 13.67
CA LEU A 117 -1.54 9.65 14.47
C LEU A 117 -3.01 10.06 14.62
N PHE A 118 -3.82 9.88 13.58
CA PHE A 118 -5.25 10.18 13.62
C PHE A 118 -6.08 9.10 14.33
N ALA A 119 -5.62 7.83 14.28
CA ALA A 119 -6.35 6.69 14.84
C ALA A 119 -6.12 6.49 16.34
N LEU A 120 -4.94 6.84 16.86
CA LEU A 120 -4.49 6.49 18.21
C LEU A 120 -4.17 7.73 19.04
N ASP A 121 -4.18 7.57 20.36
CA ASP A 121 -3.60 8.54 21.28
C ASP A 121 -2.07 8.58 21.13
N PHE A 122 -1.47 9.73 21.50
CA PHE A 122 -0.08 10.03 21.16
C PHE A 122 0.94 8.97 21.62
N ASP A 123 0.76 8.38 22.81
CA ASP A 123 1.69 7.37 23.33
C ASP A 123 1.54 6.01 22.62
N LEU A 124 0.31 5.65 22.28
CA LEU A 124 0.04 4.45 21.50
C LEU A 124 0.50 4.61 20.04
N ALA A 125 0.39 5.84 19.50
CA ALA A 125 0.87 6.18 18.16
C ALA A 125 2.38 6.02 18.02
N LYS A 126 3.18 6.38 19.04
CA LYS A 126 4.64 6.17 19.03
C LYS A 126 4.97 4.68 18.90
N SER A 127 4.31 3.83 19.68
CA SER A 127 4.54 2.38 19.64
C SER A 127 4.15 1.79 18.29
N ALA A 128 3.02 2.20 17.72
CA ALA A 128 2.55 1.74 16.42
C ALA A 128 3.44 2.22 15.26
N ILE A 129 3.94 3.45 15.31
CA ILE A 129 4.91 3.96 14.32
C ILE A 129 6.21 3.16 14.40
N THR A 130 6.68 2.85 15.60
CA THR A 130 7.89 2.04 15.78
C THR A 130 7.71 0.64 15.17
N LEU A 131 6.59 -0.04 15.43
CA LEU A 131 6.26 -1.33 14.84
C LEU A 131 6.16 -1.25 13.31
N PHE A 132 5.55 -0.20 12.77
CA PHE A 132 5.45 0.04 11.34
C PHE A 132 6.82 0.21 10.68
N LEU A 133 7.73 0.95 11.32
CA LEU A 133 9.11 1.13 10.86
C LEU A 133 9.88 -0.18 10.86
N ILE A 134 9.74 -1.00 11.92
CA ILE A 134 10.37 -2.32 12.00
C ILE A 134 9.86 -3.22 10.87
N THR A 135 8.55 -3.22 10.62
CA THR A 135 7.93 -4.03 9.56
C THR A 135 8.44 -3.63 8.17
N LEU A 136 8.54 -2.31 7.90
CA LEU A 136 9.10 -1.80 6.65
C LEU A 136 10.59 -2.16 6.51
N GLY A 137 11.35 -2.04 7.58
CA GLY A 137 12.76 -2.44 7.60
C GLY A 137 12.97 -3.91 7.30
N CYS A 138 12.18 -4.78 7.92
CA CYS A 138 12.22 -6.23 7.67
C CYS A 138 11.82 -6.58 6.23
N SER A 139 10.82 -5.91 5.64
CA SER A 139 10.40 -6.15 4.25
C SER A 139 11.41 -5.69 3.20
N SER A 140 12.36 -4.83 3.59
CA SER A 140 13.42 -4.31 2.70
C SER A 140 14.64 -5.22 2.62
N ILE A 141 14.73 -6.25 3.49
CA ILE A 141 15.87 -7.18 3.58
C ILE A 141 15.66 -8.42 2.69
N TYR A 142 14.46 -8.65 2.19
CA TYR A 142 14.09 -9.71 1.24
C TYR A 142 13.92 -9.19 -0.18
#